data_6d1d62c1282150186597fa3df3fb01a5
#
_entry.id   6d1d62c1282150186597fa3df3fb01a5
#
_cell.length_a   1.000
_cell.length_b   1.000
_cell.length_c   1.000
_cell.angle_alpha   90.00
_cell.angle_beta   90.00
_cell.angle_gamma   90.00
#
_symmetry.space_group_name_H-M   'P 1'
#
loop_
_entity.id
_entity.type
_entity.pdbx_description
1 polymer ?
#
loop_
_entity_poly.entity_id
_entity_poly.type
_entity_poly.pdbx_seq_one_letter_code
_entity_poly.pdbx_strand_id
1 'polypeptide(L)'
;MHQQAQQHRQKQRNWFARHKVLTGAGALVLVVGIGAAVAPGGSDGEDGGSKASDRVVTSSDAGGAAQGGKSGGGKEGKSRKAGLSGNGTFRVGSDVKPGTYRSVGNKEDDNCYWERAKDSKGDPDSIIANDNVIGSSYVTIATGDKVFKTHGCKGWERVPEKKSGTPRTSAPGNGMYRVGVDIPPGTYTSADNKADGNCYWERAKDALHGIDSIEANENVTGNGLVTITPQDAYFKTSGCTTWKKTG
;
A
#
# COMPACT_ATOMS: atom_id res chain seq x y z
N MET A 1 -3.94 35.70 12.62
CA MET A 1 -3.51 34.29 12.60
C MET A 1 -4.41 33.36 11.75
N HIS A 2 -5.73 33.56 11.62
CA HIS A 2 -6.62 32.72 10.82
C HIS A 2 -6.38 32.75 9.28
N GLN A 3 -5.92 33.85 8.72
CA GLN A 3 -5.69 33.97 7.27
C GLN A 3 -4.48 33.16 6.77
N GLN A 4 -3.42 33.03 7.56
CA GLN A 4 -2.26 32.22 7.20
C GLN A 4 -2.57 30.72 7.17
N ALA A 5 -3.39 30.24 8.10
CA ALA A 5 -3.84 28.83 8.12
C ALA A 5 -4.70 28.47 6.90
N GLN A 6 -5.54 29.41 6.43
CA GLN A 6 -6.36 29.19 5.21
C GLN A 6 -5.53 29.21 3.94
N GLN A 7 -4.50 30.06 3.85
CA GLN A 7 -3.59 30.07 2.70
C GLN A 7 -2.73 28.82 2.60
N HIS A 8 -2.29 28.26 3.75
CA HIS A 8 -1.59 26.97 3.79
C HIS A 8 -2.49 25.81 3.34
N ARG A 9 -3.75 25.76 3.78
CA ARG A 9 -4.73 24.76 3.33
C ARG A 9 -5.01 24.83 1.82
N GLN A 10 -5.09 26.04 1.25
CA GLN A 10 -5.28 26.22 -0.19
C GLN A 10 -4.03 25.84 -1.00
N LYS A 11 -2.83 26.15 -0.50
CA LYS A 11 -1.58 25.71 -1.16
C LYS A 11 -1.41 24.20 -1.16
N GLN A 12 -1.77 23.52 -0.08
CA GLN A 12 -1.72 22.06 0.01
C GLN A 12 -2.74 21.39 -0.93
N ARG A 13 -3.99 21.87 -0.97
CA ARG A 13 -5.00 21.36 -1.90
C ARG A 13 -4.56 21.51 -3.37
N ASN A 14 -3.92 22.62 -3.72
CA ASN A 14 -3.40 22.85 -5.08
C ASN A 14 -2.18 21.98 -5.40
N TRP A 15 -1.36 21.64 -4.43
CA TRP A 15 -0.23 20.74 -4.62
C TRP A 15 -0.71 19.31 -4.93
N PHE A 16 -1.62 18.76 -4.10
CA PHE A 16 -2.23 17.45 -4.34
C PHE A 16 -3.06 17.40 -5.63
N ALA A 17 -3.76 18.49 -5.99
CA ALA A 17 -4.49 18.57 -7.23
C ALA A 17 -3.57 18.54 -8.48
N ARG A 18 -2.36 19.09 -8.36
CA ARG A 18 -1.35 19.09 -9.43
C ARG A 18 -0.51 17.81 -9.48
N HIS A 19 -0.43 17.08 -8.38
CA HIS A 19 0.38 15.86 -8.23
C HIS A 19 -0.46 14.59 -8.10
N LYS A 20 -1.73 14.61 -8.50
CA LYS A 20 -2.58 13.41 -8.65
C LYS A 20 -1.93 12.31 -9.50
N VAL A 21 -0.97 12.68 -10.34
CA VAL A 21 -0.21 11.76 -11.19
C VAL A 21 0.91 11.05 -10.44
N LEU A 22 1.46 11.62 -9.35
CA LEU A 22 2.59 11.03 -8.62
C LEU A 22 2.18 10.03 -7.53
N THR A 23 0.95 10.09 -7.03
CA THR A 23 0.43 9.13 -6.06
C THR A 23 -0.34 7.97 -6.70
N GLY A 24 -0.70 8.09 -7.98
CA GLY A 24 -1.39 7.06 -8.75
C GLY A 24 -0.58 6.39 -9.85
N ALA A 25 0.64 6.86 -10.15
CA ALA A 25 1.38 6.45 -11.34
C ALA A 25 2.64 5.61 -11.04
N GLY A 26 2.68 4.91 -9.93
CA GLY A 26 3.74 3.93 -9.65
C GLY A 26 3.59 2.59 -10.38
N ALA A 27 2.64 2.43 -11.28
CA ALA A 27 2.39 1.14 -11.94
C ALA A 27 1.99 1.25 -13.41
N LEU A 28 2.50 2.24 -14.14
CA LEU A 28 2.29 2.26 -15.59
C LEU A 28 3.44 2.99 -16.29
N VAL A 29 4.55 2.32 -16.43
CA VAL A 29 5.52 2.45 -17.53
C VAL A 29 6.37 1.19 -17.46
N LEU A 30 6.28 0.33 -18.45
CA LEU A 30 7.09 0.33 -19.64
C LEU A 30 6.57 -0.73 -20.61
N VAL A 31 5.76 -0.34 -21.53
CA VAL A 31 5.89 -0.86 -22.87
C VAL A 31 5.91 0.37 -23.78
N VAL A 32 7.05 0.98 -23.89
CA VAL A 32 7.33 1.86 -25.03
C VAL A 32 8.01 1.01 -26.08
N GLY A 33 7.23 0.66 -27.07
CA GLY A 33 7.73 0.13 -28.31
C GLY A 33 8.72 1.10 -28.93
N ILE A 34 9.87 0.61 -29.27
CA ILE A 34 10.85 1.26 -30.13
C ILE A 34 10.20 1.41 -31.49
N GLY A 35 9.65 2.57 -31.76
CA GLY A 35 9.23 2.97 -33.09
C GLY A 35 10.44 3.54 -33.83
N ALA A 36 11.05 2.73 -34.66
CA ALA A 36 12.07 3.17 -35.60
C ALA A 36 11.42 4.08 -36.65
N ALA A 37 12.00 5.25 -36.82
CA ALA A 37 11.75 6.13 -37.93
C ALA A 37 12.17 5.43 -39.24
N VAL A 38 11.23 5.32 -40.19
CA VAL A 38 11.52 4.91 -41.57
C VAL A 38 11.38 6.12 -42.43
N ALA A 39 12.48 6.51 -43.06
CA ALA A 39 12.51 7.35 -44.25
C ALA A 39 12.37 6.47 -45.51
N PRO A 40 11.77 6.96 -46.61
CA PRO A 40 11.42 6.15 -47.77
C PRO A 40 12.55 6.07 -48.81
N GLY A 41 12.68 4.89 -49.42
CA GLY A 41 13.57 4.73 -50.56
C GLY A 41 13.63 3.29 -51.08
N GLY A 42 12.87 3.01 -52.14
CA GLY A 42 13.21 2.34 -53.39
C GLY A 42 13.50 0.83 -53.42
N SER A 43 12.56 0.12 -54.09
CA SER A 43 12.71 -0.89 -55.17
C SER A 43 13.35 -2.26 -54.94
N ASP A 44 12.51 -3.24 -55.36
CA ASP A 44 12.76 -4.45 -56.16
C ASP A 44 13.40 -5.73 -55.56
N GLY A 45 12.68 -6.86 -55.75
CA GLY A 45 13.30 -8.14 -56.09
C GLY A 45 12.84 -9.36 -55.23
N GLU A 46 11.81 -10.03 -55.75
CA GLU A 46 11.67 -11.50 -55.99
C GLU A 46 12.08 -12.55 -54.93
N ASP A 47 11.07 -13.32 -54.59
CA ASP A 47 10.91 -14.79 -54.81
C ASP A 47 11.48 -15.81 -53.82
N GLY A 48 10.63 -16.82 -53.51
CA GLY A 48 11.01 -18.13 -53.00
C GLY A 48 10.44 -18.52 -51.64
N GLY A 49 9.32 -19.03 -51.43
CA GLY A 49 8.79 -20.37 -51.70
C GLY A 49 9.06 -21.36 -50.56
N SER A 50 7.94 -21.92 -50.06
CA SER A 50 7.80 -23.29 -49.54
C SER A 50 7.73 -23.54 -48.04
N LYS A 51 6.57 -23.93 -47.70
CA LYS A 51 6.00 -25.21 -47.22
C LYS A 51 5.84 -25.43 -45.73
N ALA A 52 4.60 -25.74 -45.51
CA ALA A 52 3.95 -26.31 -44.33
C ALA A 52 4.59 -27.61 -43.83
N SER A 53 4.41 -27.87 -42.55
CA SER A 53 4.10 -29.21 -42.06
C SER A 53 3.31 -29.14 -40.76
N ASP A 54 2.06 -29.57 -40.89
CA ASP A 54 1.18 -30.06 -39.85
C ASP A 54 1.80 -31.20 -39.06
N ARG A 55 1.58 -31.25 -37.79
CA ARG A 55 1.39 -32.51 -37.07
C ARG A 55 0.45 -32.34 -35.87
N VAL A 56 -0.76 -32.75 -36.12
CA VAL A 56 -1.74 -33.21 -35.16
C VAL A 56 -1.28 -34.59 -34.65
N VAL A 57 -1.29 -34.80 -33.33
CA VAL A 57 -1.48 -36.12 -32.73
C VAL A 57 -2.41 -36.00 -31.53
N THR A 58 -3.50 -36.73 -31.66
CA THR A 58 -4.61 -36.95 -30.77
C THR A 58 -4.32 -37.98 -29.68
N SER A 59 -4.95 -37.74 -28.51
CA SER A 59 -5.61 -38.71 -27.58
C SER A 59 -4.88 -39.92 -27.03
N SER A 60 -4.98 -40.14 -25.71
CA SER A 60 -5.88 -41.15 -25.11
C SER A 60 -5.69 -41.23 -23.61
N ASP A 61 -6.79 -41.14 -22.94
CA ASP A 61 -7.41 -41.83 -21.82
C ASP A 61 -6.65 -42.83 -20.92
N ALA A 62 -7.16 -42.79 -19.71
CA ALA A 62 -7.39 -43.82 -18.69
C ALA A 62 -6.56 -43.61 -17.40
N GLY A 63 -7.16 -43.25 -16.27
CA GLY A 63 -7.99 -44.12 -15.46
C GLY A 63 -7.18 -44.75 -14.31
N GLY A 64 -7.52 -44.45 -13.03
CA GLY A 64 -7.02 -45.27 -11.91
C GLY A 64 -6.97 -44.61 -10.56
N ALA A 65 -8.07 -44.64 -9.85
CA ALA A 65 -8.31 -45.10 -8.48
C ALA A 65 -7.43 -44.65 -7.29
N ALA A 66 -8.16 -44.22 -6.32
CA ALA A 66 -7.94 -43.94 -4.90
C ALA A 66 -7.04 -44.94 -4.13
N GLN A 67 -6.37 -44.35 -3.11
CA GLN A 67 -6.13 -44.92 -1.75
C GLN A 67 -5.56 -43.75 -0.90
N GLY A 68 -6.11 -43.26 0.12
CA GLY A 68 -6.44 -43.81 1.40
C GLY A 68 -5.18 -43.90 2.28
N GLY A 69 -4.79 -42.82 3.00
CA GLY A 69 -3.70 -42.85 3.97
C GLY A 69 -3.99 -41.92 5.16
N LYS A 70 -4.29 -42.54 6.28
CA LYS A 70 -4.66 -41.96 7.57
C LYS A 70 -3.53 -41.18 8.25
N SER A 71 -3.93 -40.11 8.93
CA SER A 71 -3.61 -39.78 10.33
C SER A 71 -2.13 -39.60 10.72
N GLY A 72 -1.79 -38.39 11.02
CA GLY A 72 -0.71 -38.04 11.92
C GLY A 72 -1.13 -36.84 12.73
N GLY A 73 -1.59 -37.10 13.94
CA GLY A 73 -2.02 -36.09 14.90
C GLY A 73 -0.85 -35.25 15.39
N GLY A 74 -1.16 -34.06 15.78
CA GLY A 74 -0.36 -33.48 16.79
C GLY A 74 0.13 -32.11 16.56
N LYS A 75 -0.36 -31.30 17.29
CA LYS A 75 0.01 -30.07 18.02
C LYS A 75 -0.95 -28.96 17.70
N GLU A 76 -1.81 -28.72 18.66
CA GLU A 76 -2.50 -27.48 18.88
C GLU A 76 -1.50 -26.33 18.79
N GLY A 77 -1.32 -25.83 17.58
CA GLY A 77 -0.66 -24.57 17.31
C GLY A 77 -1.66 -23.46 17.64
N LYS A 78 -1.31 -22.59 18.58
CA LYS A 78 -1.96 -21.32 18.91
C LYS A 78 -2.80 -20.84 17.74
N SER A 79 -4.11 -20.68 17.95
CA SER A 79 -5.06 -20.05 17.05
C SER A 79 -4.40 -18.81 16.44
N ARG A 80 -3.89 -18.96 15.23
CA ARG A 80 -3.48 -17.81 14.41
C ARG A 80 -4.76 -17.03 14.21
N LYS A 81 -4.82 -15.81 14.74
CA LYS A 81 -5.85 -14.85 14.37
C LYS A 81 -5.98 -14.94 12.86
N ALA A 82 -7.18 -15.22 12.36
CA ALA A 82 -7.42 -15.38 10.94
C ALA A 82 -7.03 -14.06 10.25
N GLY A 83 -5.84 -14.03 9.69
CA GLY A 83 -5.30 -12.90 8.96
C GLY A 83 -5.80 -12.92 7.52
N LEU A 84 -5.92 -11.77 6.91
CA LEU A 84 -6.18 -11.64 5.48
C LEU A 84 -4.87 -11.80 4.71
N SER A 85 -4.92 -12.51 3.57
CA SER A 85 -3.77 -12.64 2.68
C SER A 85 -3.25 -11.27 2.21
N GLY A 86 -1.95 -11.16 2.05
CA GLY A 86 -1.30 -9.97 1.49
C GLY A 86 -1.42 -9.83 -0.03
N ASN A 87 -2.04 -10.82 -0.71
CA ASN A 87 -2.30 -10.80 -2.14
C ASN A 87 -3.72 -11.26 -2.41
N GLY A 88 -4.48 -10.44 -3.12
CA GLY A 88 -5.83 -10.78 -3.53
C GLY A 88 -6.75 -9.58 -3.68
N THR A 89 -7.94 -9.88 -4.20
CA THR A 89 -9.06 -8.96 -4.29
C THR A 89 -10.20 -9.53 -3.46
N PHE A 90 -10.66 -8.79 -2.47
CA PHE A 90 -11.58 -9.23 -1.44
C PHE A 90 -12.87 -8.39 -1.50
N ARG A 91 -14.02 -9.05 -1.55
CA ARG A 91 -15.33 -8.40 -1.46
C ARG A 91 -15.60 -8.04 0.00
N VAL A 92 -15.87 -6.77 0.23
CA VAL A 92 -16.19 -6.28 1.59
C VAL A 92 -17.56 -6.80 2.00
N GLY A 93 -17.61 -7.33 3.22
CA GLY A 93 -18.80 -7.97 3.79
C GLY A 93 -18.80 -9.49 3.67
N SER A 94 -18.32 -10.07 2.57
CA SER A 94 -18.22 -11.53 2.40
C SER A 94 -16.82 -12.07 2.69
N ASP A 95 -15.82 -11.58 1.94
CA ASP A 95 -14.46 -12.12 1.99
C ASP A 95 -13.63 -11.42 3.07
N VAL A 96 -13.87 -10.12 3.29
CA VAL A 96 -13.27 -9.32 4.36
C VAL A 96 -14.35 -8.51 5.08
N LYS A 97 -14.32 -8.46 6.39
CA LYS A 97 -15.26 -7.65 7.18
C LYS A 97 -14.78 -6.21 7.30
N PRO A 98 -15.69 -5.22 7.32
CA PRO A 98 -15.33 -3.85 7.67
C PRO A 98 -14.61 -3.77 9.00
N GLY A 99 -13.66 -2.84 9.11
CA GLY A 99 -12.85 -2.64 10.31
C GLY A 99 -11.44 -2.19 9.98
N THR A 100 -10.65 -1.94 10.99
CA THR A 100 -9.26 -1.52 10.82
C THR A 100 -8.34 -2.75 10.78
N TYR A 101 -7.43 -2.76 9.81
CA TYR A 101 -6.43 -3.79 9.60
C TYR A 101 -5.03 -3.19 9.66
N ARG A 102 -4.08 -3.99 10.13
CA ARG A 102 -2.66 -3.67 10.14
C ARG A 102 -1.93 -4.63 9.21
N SER A 103 -1.06 -4.11 8.36
CA SER A 103 -0.13 -4.95 7.60
C SER A 103 0.92 -5.55 8.53
N VAL A 104 1.27 -6.80 8.31
CA VAL A 104 2.23 -7.54 9.16
C VAL A 104 3.31 -8.19 8.31
N GLY A 105 4.54 -8.18 8.82
CA GLY A 105 5.66 -8.91 8.23
C GLY A 105 6.29 -8.25 7.00
N ASN A 106 5.82 -7.09 6.56
CA ASN A 106 6.45 -6.36 5.47
C ASN A 106 7.83 -5.85 5.86
N LYS A 107 8.75 -5.90 4.92
CA LYS A 107 10.08 -5.30 4.99
C LYS A 107 10.12 -4.02 4.17
N GLU A 108 11.19 -3.25 4.29
CA GLU A 108 11.36 -1.98 3.57
C GLU A 108 11.47 -2.17 2.05
N ASP A 109 11.94 -3.32 1.59
CA ASP A 109 12.08 -3.68 0.18
C ASP A 109 10.87 -4.40 -0.41
N ASP A 110 9.86 -4.72 0.42
CA ASP A 110 8.61 -5.29 -0.06
C ASP A 110 7.81 -4.22 -0.81
N ASN A 111 7.33 -4.55 -2.02
CA ASN A 111 6.43 -3.69 -2.78
C ASN A 111 4.98 -3.99 -2.38
N CYS A 112 4.60 -3.58 -1.19
CA CYS A 112 3.26 -3.78 -0.67
C CYS A 112 2.34 -2.64 -1.11
N TYR A 113 1.32 -2.96 -1.88
CA TYR A 113 0.28 -2.07 -2.34
C TYR A 113 -1.08 -2.51 -1.82
N TRP A 114 -1.94 -1.57 -1.48
CA TRP A 114 -3.35 -1.83 -1.22
C TRP A 114 -4.24 -0.70 -1.77
N GLU A 115 -5.50 -1.05 -2.05
CA GLU A 115 -6.54 -0.10 -2.43
C GLU A 115 -7.89 -0.48 -1.84
N ARG A 116 -8.72 0.53 -1.56
CA ARG A 116 -10.14 0.44 -1.26
C ARG A 116 -10.90 0.98 -2.45
N ALA A 117 -11.93 0.27 -2.91
CA ALA A 117 -12.67 0.66 -4.11
C ALA A 117 -14.18 0.59 -3.89
N LYS A 118 -14.90 1.46 -4.61
CA LYS A 118 -16.39 1.53 -4.58
C LYS A 118 -17.05 0.49 -5.46
N ASP A 119 -16.30 -0.19 -6.32
CA ASP A 119 -16.78 -1.29 -7.18
C ASP A 119 -15.58 -2.16 -7.64
N SER A 120 -15.85 -3.19 -8.44
CA SER A 120 -14.87 -4.14 -8.94
C SER A 120 -14.48 -3.93 -10.41
N LYS A 121 -14.74 -2.77 -10.99
CA LYS A 121 -14.43 -2.51 -12.41
C LYS A 121 -12.94 -2.36 -12.68
N GLY A 122 -12.18 -1.95 -11.66
CA GLY A 122 -10.74 -1.71 -11.79
C GLY A 122 -10.39 -0.36 -12.42
N ASP A 123 -11.36 0.50 -12.60
CA ASP A 123 -11.16 1.87 -13.10
C ASP A 123 -10.48 2.72 -12.02
N PRO A 124 -9.58 3.65 -12.38
CA PRO A 124 -8.98 4.57 -11.43
C PRO A 124 -10.02 5.38 -10.62
N ASP A 125 -11.14 5.74 -11.24
CA ASP A 125 -12.26 6.45 -10.60
C ASP A 125 -13.00 5.60 -9.55
N SER A 126 -12.79 4.29 -9.55
CA SER A 126 -13.35 3.39 -8.55
C SER A 126 -12.54 3.40 -7.24
N ILE A 127 -11.31 3.88 -7.25
CA ILE A 127 -10.43 3.90 -6.10
C ILE A 127 -10.90 4.99 -5.12
N ILE A 128 -11.18 4.59 -3.88
CA ILE A 128 -11.50 5.48 -2.77
C ILE A 128 -10.23 5.99 -2.10
N ALA A 129 -9.30 5.06 -1.83
CA ALA A 129 -7.99 5.33 -1.26
C ALA A 129 -7.04 4.18 -1.60
N ASN A 130 -5.76 4.47 -1.68
CA ASN A 130 -4.69 3.49 -1.89
C ASN A 130 -3.39 3.96 -1.25
N ASP A 131 -2.45 3.04 -1.07
CA ASP A 131 -1.12 3.35 -0.58
C ASP A 131 -0.09 2.32 -1.04
N ASN A 132 1.15 2.78 -1.19
CA ASN A 132 2.34 1.92 -1.29
C ASN A 132 3.03 1.92 0.07
N VAL A 133 3.02 0.78 0.72
CA VAL A 133 3.45 0.62 2.10
C VAL A 133 4.94 0.29 2.17
N ILE A 134 5.68 1.09 2.91
CA ILE A 134 7.03 0.76 3.35
C ILE A 134 6.95 0.46 4.86
N GLY A 135 7.35 -0.75 5.25
CA GLY A 135 7.19 -1.21 6.63
C GLY A 135 5.74 -1.57 6.99
N SER A 136 5.21 -1.03 8.09
CA SER A 136 3.84 -1.31 8.53
C SER A 136 2.87 -0.21 8.17
N SER A 137 1.61 -0.58 7.86
CA SER A 137 0.52 0.35 7.63
C SER A 137 -0.74 -0.10 8.36
N TYR A 138 -1.63 0.84 8.56
CA TYR A 138 -3.01 0.61 9.00
C TYR A 138 -3.96 1.06 7.91
N VAL A 139 -5.05 0.33 7.70
CA VAL A 139 -6.13 0.73 6.79
C VAL A 139 -7.47 0.40 7.43
N THR A 140 -8.41 1.34 7.37
CA THR A 140 -9.79 1.10 7.76
C THR A 140 -10.62 0.80 6.51
N ILE A 141 -11.08 -0.45 6.39
CA ILE A 141 -12.04 -0.87 5.38
C ILE A 141 -13.41 -0.44 5.89
N ALA A 142 -14.04 0.51 5.19
CA ALA A 142 -15.32 1.05 5.58
C ALA A 142 -16.48 0.15 5.13
N THR A 143 -17.65 0.28 5.78
CA THR A 143 -18.87 -0.44 5.39
C THR A 143 -19.37 -0.09 4.00
N GLY A 144 -19.04 1.10 3.49
CA GLY A 144 -19.39 1.56 2.14
C GLY A 144 -18.47 1.04 1.04
N ASP A 145 -17.29 0.53 1.38
CA ASP A 145 -16.36 -0.05 0.41
C ASP A 145 -16.95 -1.33 -0.18
N LYS A 146 -16.67 -1.59 -1.45
CA LYS A 146 -17.09 -2.83 -2.11
C LYS A 146 -15.95 -3.82 -2.28
N VAL A 147 -14.75 -3.29 -2.45
CA VAL A 147 -13.55 -4.09 -2.70
C VAL A 147 -12.38 -3.57 -1.86
N PHE A 148 -11.64 -4.50 -1.28
CA PHE A 148 -10.29 -4.30 -0.77
C PHE A 148 -9.34 -5.16 -1.59
N LYS A 149 -8.36 -4.54 -2.22
CA LYS A 149 -7.34 -5.21 -3.02
C LYS A 149 -5.98 -4.98 -2.41
N THR A 150 -5.13 -6.00 -2.42
CA THR A 150 -3.76 -5.90 -1.91
C THR A 150 -2.83 -6.77 -2.73
N HIS A 151 -1.59 -6.32 -2.91
CA HIS A 151 -0.58 -6.99 -3.69
C HIS A 151 0.81 -6.79 -3.10
N GLY A 152 1.62 -7.84 -3.08
CA GLY A 152 3.00 -7.78 -2.58
C GLY A 152 3.14 -7.63 -1.07
N CYS A 153 2.03 -7.54 -0.32
CA CYS A 153 2.04 -7.52 1.14
C CYS A 153 2.25 -8.92 1.70
N LYS A 154 2.74 -9.04 2.94
CA LYS A 154 2.89 -10.35 3.60
C LYS A 154 1.59 -10.82 4.23
N GLY A 155 0.76 -9.91 4.70
CA GLY A 155 -0.55 -10.22 5.28
C GLY A 155 -1.13 -9.04 6.04
N TRP A 156 -2.40 -9.19 6.44
CA TRP A 156 -3.14 -8.20 7.20
C TRP A 156 -3.80 -8.85 8.42
N GLU A 157 -3.72 -8.22 9.57
CA GLU A 157 -4.39 -8.63 10.79
C GLU A 157 -5.43 -7.59 11.19
N ARG A 158 -6.62 -8.04 11.58
CA ARG A 158 -7.64 -7.16 12.11
C ARG A 158 -7.18 -6.59 13.45
N VAL A 159 -7.23 -5.28 13.56
CA VAL A 159 -6.86 -4.57 14.79
C VAL A 159 -7.97 -4.73 15.83
N PRO A 160 -7.66 -5.19 17.05
CA PRO A 160 -8.64 -5.24 18.13
C PRO A 160 -9.15 -3.84 18.50
N GLU A 161 -10.43 -3.74 18.86
CA GLU A 161 -11.03 -2.48 19.32
C GLU A 161 -10.38 -1.99 20.61
N LYS A 162 -10.08 -2.95 21.53
CA LYS A 162 -9.38 -2.64 22.77
C LYS A 162 -7.93 -2.26 22.48
N LYS A 163 -7.57 -1.03 22.83
CA LYS A 163 -6.18 -0.57 22.75
C LYS A 163 -5.33 -1.36 23.77
N SER A 164 -4.31 -2.04 23.28
CA SER A 164 -3.33 -2.75 24.12
C SER A 164 -1.96 -2.63 23.49
N GLY A 165 -0.95 -2.37 24.31
CA GLY A 165 0.44 -2.22 23.89
C GLY A 165 1.20 -1.32 24.85
N THR A 166 2.52 -1.41 24.82
CA THR A 166 3.42 -0.46 25.50
C THR A 166 3.98 0.45 24.43
N PRO A 167 3.58 1.74 24.39
CA PRO A 167 4.06 2.68 23.39
C PRO A 167 5.59 2.85 23.46
N ARG A 168 6.24 2.87 22.30
CA ARG A 168 7.68 3.10 22.18
C ARG A 168 7.97 4.59 21.98
N THR A 169 9.01 5.09 22.57
CA THR A 169 9.46 6.50 22.45
C THR A 169 10.24 6.78 21.16
N SER A 170 10.30 5.79 20.26
CA SER A 170 10.90 5.93 18.93
C SER A 170 10.05 5.24 17.88
N ALA A 171 10.00 5.82 16.69
CA ALA A 171 9.36 5.26 15.51
C ALA A 171 10.40 5.15 14.38
N PRO A 172 10.57 3.98 13.74
CA PRO A 172 11.30 3.88 12.48
C PRO A 172 10.83 4.92 11.46
N GLY A 173 11.70 5.32 10.55
CA GLY A 173 11.41 6.34 9.54
C GLY A 173 10.43 5.92 8.47
N ASN A 174 10.02 4.65 8.47
CA ASN A 174 9.02 4.08 7.57
C ASN A 174 7.93 3.37 8.38
N GLY A 175 6.67 3.65 8.07
CA GLY A 175 5.51 2.99 8.66
C GLY A 175 4.44 3.94 9.19
N MET A 176 3.37 3.34 9.67
CA MET A 176 2.24 4.02 10.30
C MET A 176 2.06 3.49 11.72
N TYR A 177 1.85 4.39 12.66
CA TYR A 177 1.86 4.10 14.10
C TYR A 177 0.60 4.64 14.75
N ARG A 178 -0.08 3.83 15.58
CA ARG A 178 -1.23 4.27 16.40
C ARG A 178 -0.72 5.08 17.59
N VAL A 179 -1.24 6.29 17.71
CA VAL A 179 -0.92 7.18 18.85
C VAL A 179 -1.56 6.65 20.14
N GLY A 180 -0.76 6.60 21.19
CA GLY A 180 -1.15 6.04 22.48
C GLY A 180 -1.10 4.50 22.57
N VAL A 181 -0.68 3.81 21.48
CA VAL A 181 -0.55 2.35 21.43
C VAL A 181 0.83 1.93 20.94
N ASP A 182 1.23 2.37 19.75
CA ASP A 182 2.53 2.06 19.18
C ASP A 182 3.57 3.11 19.62
N ILE A 183 3.16 4.37 19.67
CA ILE A 183 3.96 5.51 20.13
C ILE A 183 3.12 6.43 21.02
N PRO A 184 3.67 7.05 22.07
CA PRO A 184 2.94 8.04 22.88
C PRO A 184 2.84 9.37 22.13
N PRO A 185 1.86 10.23 22.45
CA PRO A 185 1.89 11.62 22.00
C PRO A 185 3.10 12.36 22.58
N GLY A 186 3.52 13.44 21.91
CA GLY A 186 4.66 14.25 22.32
C GLY A 186 5.41 14.82 21.13
N THR A 187 6.50 15.50 21.38
CA THR A 187 7.37 16.07 20.36
C THR A 187 8.43 15.05 19.92
N TYR A 188 8.58 14.89 18.61
CA TYR A 188 9.52 13.95 17.99
C TYR A 188 10.46 14.71 17.06
N THR A 189 11.70 14.25 17.01
CA THR A 189 12.72 14.72 16.07
C THR A 189 13.25 13.56 15.22
N SER A 190 13.54 13.88 13.97
CA SER A 190 14.26 12.99 13.03
C SER A 190 15.40 13.80 12.45
N ALA A 191 16.62 13.30 12.53
CA ALA A 191 17.84 14.02 12.12
C ALA A 191 18.45 13.38 10.87
N ASP A 192 19.24 14.18 10.14
CA ASP A 192 20.04 13.71 8.99
C ASP A 192 19.20 13.12 7.85
N ASN A 193 17.98 13.61 7.65
CA ASN A 193 17.17 13.21 6.51
C ASN A 193 17.81 13.77 5.23
N LYS A 194 18.09 12.89 4.27
CA LYS A 194 18.73 13.26 3.01
C LYS A 194 17.77 14.08 2.15
N ALA A 195 18.30 15.03 1.38
CA ALA A 195 17.52 15.88 0.48
C ALA A 195 16.81 15.07 -0.62
N ASP A 196 17.40 13.96 -1.05
CA ASP A 196 16.88 13.01 -2.03
C ASP A 196 16.10 11.85 -1.40
N GLY A 197 16.04 11.78 -0.06
CA GLY A 197 15.41 10.70 0.70
C GLY A 197 13.88 10.74 0.72
N ASN A 198 13.26 11.83 0.22
CA ASN A 198 11.81 12.03 0.23
C ASN A 198 11.18 11.75 1.60
N CYS A 199 11.82 12.21 2.68
CA CYS A 199 11.25 12.09 4.01
C CYS A 199 9.92 12.84 4.06
N TYR A 200 8.86 12.10 4.34
CA TYR A 200 7.51 12.59 4.50
C TYR A 200 6.93 12.11 5.83
N TRP A 201 6.16 12.94 6.49
CA TRP A 201 5.32 12.53 7.62
C TRP A 201 3.93 13.14 7.53
N GLU A 202 2.95 12.46 8.13
CA GLU A 202 1.60 12.96 8.36
C GLU A 202 1.07 12.54 9.73
N ARG A 203 0.26 13.41 10.33
CA ARG A 203 -0.62 13.09 11.45
C ARG A 203 -2.02 12.92 10.91
N ALA A 204 -2.70 11.87 11.33
CA ALA A 204 -4.02 11.54 10.81
C ALA A 204 -5.00 11.23 11.93
N LYS A 205 -6.26 11.63 11.74
CA LYS A 205 -7.35 11.37 12.68
C LYS A 205 -7.95 9.97 12.55
N ASP A 206 -7.68 9.27 11.46
CA ASP A 206 -8.16 7.91 11.17
C ASP A 206 -7.23 7.20 10.18
N ALA A 207 -7.54 5.96 9.83
CA ALA A 207 -6.84 5.17 8.83
C ALA A 207 -7.67 4.94 7.55
N LEU A 208 -8.50 5.93 7.18
CA LEU A 208 -9.25 5.90 5.92
C LEU A 208 -8.41 6.38 4.73
N HIS A 209 -7.29 7.04 4.97
CA HIS A 209 -6.37 7.58 3.97
C HIS A 209 -7.01 8.54 2.94
N GLY A 210 -8.14 9.14 3.32
CA GLY A 210 -8.68 10.28 2.58
C GLY A 210 -7.88 11.54 2.87
N ILE A 211 -7.94 12.52 1.97
CA ILE A 211 -7.30 13.82 2.21
C ILE A 211 -7.83 14.50 3.49
N ASP A 212 -9.09 14.26 3.82
CA ASP A 212 -9.73 14.79 5.02
C ASP A 212 -9.29 14.04 6.29
N SER A 213 -8.59 12.90 6.16
CA SER A 213 -7.99 12.17 7.28
C SER A 213 -6.72 12.85 7.81
N ILE A 214 -6.06 13.67 6.99
CA ILE A 214 -4.78 14.30 7.32
C ILE A 214 -5.01 15.57 8.14
N GLU A 215 -4.48 15.60 9.36
CA GLU A 215 -4.49 16.78 10.23
C GLU A 215 -3.32 17.73 9.94
N ALA A 216 -2.14 17.17 9.65
CA ALA A 216 -0.95 17.90 9.23
C ALA A 216 0.02 16.96 8.54
N ASN A 217 0.84 17.50 7.64
CA ASN A 217 1.90 16.76 6.96
C ASN A 217 3.02 17.69 6.49
N GLU A 218 4.19 17.10 6.23
CA GLU A 218 5.34 17.82 5.73
C GLU A 218 6.30 16.91 4.96
N ASN A 219 7.00 17.48 3.96
CA ASN A 219 8.19 16.90 3.36
C ASN A 219 9.42 17.52 4.01
N VAL A 220 10.29 16.69 4.56
CA VAL A 220 11.42 17.10 5.40
C VAL A 220 12.74 16.92 4.66
N THR A 221 13.60 17.93 4.77
CA THR A 221 15.02 17.86 4.41
C THR A 221 15.85 18.24 5.62
N GLY A 222 16.85 17.42 5.97
CA GLY A 222 17.67 17.66 7.16
C GLY A 222 16.95 17.21 8.43
N ASN A 223 16.75 18.13 9.37
CA ASN A 223 16.13 17.81 10.66
C ASN A 223 14.61 18.02 10.63
N GLY A 224 13.87 16.97 10.95
CA GLY A 224 12.42 17.01 11.11
C GLY A 224 12.04 17.24 12.57
N LEU A 225 10.93 17.98 12.76
CA LEU A 225 10.32 18.21 14.04
C LEU A 225 8.80 18.10 13.91
N VAL A 226 8.17 17.28 14.73
CA VAL A 226 6.70 17.15 14.75
C VAL A 226 6.20 17.00 16.18
N THR A 227 5.09 17.67 16.50
CA THR A 227 4.34 17.44 17.73
C THR A 227 3.12 16.59 17.42
N ILE A 228 3.14 15.34 17.89
CA ILE A 228 2.03 14.40 17.82
C ILE A 228 1.13 14.65 19.03
N THR A 229 -0.13 14.97 18.78
CA THR A 229 -1.09 15.33 19.83
C THR A 229 -1.90 14.10 20.30
N PRO A 230 -2.50 14.14 21.51
CA PRO A 230 -3.38 13.05 21.96
C PRO A 230 -4.64 12.84 21.09
N GLN A 231 -5.01 13.85 20.28
CA GLN A 231 -6.15 13.81 19.37
C GLN A 231 -5.82 13.11 18.05
N ASP A 232 -4.53 12.98 17.70
CA ASP A 232 -4.11 12.24 16.53
C ASP A 232 -4.36 10.74 16.75
N ALA A 233 -4.96 10.07 15.80
CA ALA A 233 -5.12 8.62 15.86
C ALA A 233 -3.88 7.88 15.35
N TYR A 234 -3.21 8.48 14.35
CA TYR A 234 -2.04 7.89 13.69
C TYR A 234 -0.98 8.92 13.36
N PHE A 235 0.25 8.44 13.37
CA PHE A 235 1.42 9.08 12.78
C PHE A 235 1.97 8.17 11.69
N LYS A 236 2.08 8.68 10.46
CA LYS A 236 2.65 7.95 9.32
C LYS A 236 3.89 8.68 8.84
N THR A 237 4.91 7.91 8.47
CA THR A 237 6.17 8.45 7.97
C THR A 237 6.77 7.52 6.92
N SER A 238 7.51 8.07 5.98
CA SER A 238 8.09 7.38 4.85
C SER A 238 9.37 8.08 4.41
N GLY A 239 10.43 7.30 4.14
CA GLY A 239 11.72 7.81 3.67
C GLY A 239 12.51 8.63 4.68
N CYS A 240 12.09 8.63 5.95
CA CYS A 240 12.75 9.37 7.01
C CYS A 240 13.80 8.51 7.76
N THR A 241 14.67 9.15 8.50
CA THR A 241 15.42 8.50 9.56
C THR A 241 14.51 8.25 10.77
N THR A 242 14.99 7.53 11.77
CA THR A 242 14.21 7.23 12.98
C THR A 242 13.78 8.51 13.70
N TRP A 243 12.49 8.58 14.01
CA TRP A 243 11.91 9.59 14.88
C TRP A 243 12.11 9.22 16.35
N LYS A 244 12.61 10.16 17.16
CA LYS A 244 12.85 9.99 18.61
C LYS A 244 12.05 11.04 19.38
N LYS A 245 11.32 10.59 20.41
CA LYS A 245 10.58 11.48 21.30
C LYS A 245 11.55 12.32 22.12
N THR A 246 11.33 13.62 22.16
CA THR A 246 12.16 14.61 22.88
C THR A 246 11.38 15.41 23.93
N GLY A 247 10.05 15.40 23.87
CA GLY A 247 9.18 16.07 24.82
C GLY A 247 7.79 15.44 24.94
#